data_f945450d709ff43fc22625b0009a6f5a
#
_entry.id   f945450d709ff43fc22625b0009a6f5a
#
_cell.length_a   1.000
_cell.length_b   1.000
_cell.length_c   1.000
_cell.angle_alpha   90.00
_cell.angle_beta   90.00
_cell.angle_gamma   90.00
#
_symmetry.space_group_name_H-M   'P 1'
#
loop_
_entity.id
_entity.type
_entity.pdbx_description
1 polymer ?
#
loop_
_entity_poly.entity_id
_entity_poly.type
_entity_poly.pdbx_seq_one_letter_code
_entity_poly.pdbx_strand_id
1 'polypeptide(L)'
;MTPARCRGGIIAAGDGSRLRATGFSMPKPLVPVAGVALIDGVIGNFRAAGITSLVIIVNEQGHACRDWVHSRFPNLDIEVIVKTTSSSLESFREVARRLAGDRAVISTVDTWCRAGDFAGFVRAALRRPADASVLAVTPLVADERPLWVDVGPEGRVLRIGGPAGTHVTAGLYLLSEGARAAVPPPLGRLRDFLAWLVDQGEPFYAETIEDVVDVDKKSDVVLAEALARGGDR
;
A
#
# COMPACT_ATOMS: atom_id res chain seq x y z
N MET A 1 -1.29 5.44 29.35
CA MET A 1 -0.95 4.50 28.25
C MET A 1 -0.40 5.34 27.11
N THR A 2 0.86 5.13 26.77
CA THR A 2 1.45 5.76 25.56
C THR A 2 0.64 5.27 24.36
N PRO A 3 0.16 6.14 23.44
CA PRO A 3 -0.53 5.68 22.27
C PRO A 3 0.38 4.73 21.50
N ALA A 4 -0.14 3.57 21.12
CA ALA A 4 0.59 2.59 20.32
C ALA A 4 1.16 3.33 19.08
N ARG A 5 2.49 3.35 18.94
CA ARG A 5 3.13 3.98 17.80
C ARG A 5 2.75 3.20 16.54
N CYS A 6 2.05 3.84 15.63
CA CYS A 6 1.81 3.28 14.31
C CYS A 6 2.99 3.66 13.41
N ARG A 7 3.62 2.67 12.79
CA ARG A 7 4.70 2.87 11.80
C ARG A 7 4.20 2.57 10.40
N GLY A 8 4.87 3.12 9.40
CA GLY A 8 4.52 2.92 8.00
C GLY A 8 5.53 2.07 7.24
N GLY A 9 5.02 1.29 6.28
CA GLY A 9 5.82 0.55 5.32
C GLY A 9 5.43 0.89 3.89
N ILE A 10 6.42 1.05 2.99
CA ILE A 10 6.16 1.30 1.58
C ILE A 10 6.87 0.24 0.74
N ILE A 11 6.10 -0.50 -0.07
CA ILE A 11 6.63 -1.50 -1.00
C ILE A 11 6.82 -0.84 -2.36
N ALA A 12 8.06 -0.59 -2.74
CA ALA A 12 8.44 0.11 -3.97
C ALA A 12 9.49 -0.67 -4.81
N ALA A 13 9.66 -1.98 -4.56
CA ALA A 13 10.68 -2.80 -5.20
C ALA A 13 10.25 -3.41 -6.55
N GLY A 14 9.04 -3.10 -7.04
CA GLY A 14 8.59 -3.53 -8.36
C GLY A 14 9.44 -2.93 -9.49
N ASP A 15 9.60 -3.67 -10.59
CA ASP A 15 10.43 -3.27 -11.73
C ASP A 15 9.83 -2.15 -12.60
N GLY A 16 8.50 -1.90 -12.53
CA GLY A 16 7.81 -0.87 -13.30
C GLY A 16 7.84 -1.10 -14.82
N SER A 17 7.96 -2.35 -15.27
CA SER A 17 8.11 -2.70 -16.69
C SER A 17 6.96 -2.19 -17.55
N ARG A 18 5.71 -2.23 -17.05
CA ARG A 18 4.53 -1.73 -17.77
C ARG A 18 4.59 -0.21 -18.02
N LEU A 19 4.98 0.58 -17.02
CA LEU A 19 5.18 2.02 -17.18
C LEU A 19 6.33 2.33 -18.14
N ARG A 20 7.47 1.61 -18.04
CA ARG A 20 8.55 1.75 -19.00
C ARG A 20 8.12 1.44 -20.44
N ALA A 21 7.33 0.41 -20.65
CA ALA A 21 6.78 0.06 -21.97
C ALA A 21 5.87 1.15 -22.55
N THR A 22 5.31 2.03 -21.72
CA THR A 22 4.45 3.15 -22.11
C THR A 22 5.16 4.50 -22.19
N GLY A 23 6.51 4.51 -22.10
CA GLY A 23 7.35 5.69 -22.37
C GLY A 23 7.92 6.40 -21.14
N PHE A 24 7.73 5.88 -19.94
CA PHE A 24 8.38 6.43 -18.75
C PHE A 24 9.79 5.87 -18.61
N SER A 25 10.81 6.74 -18.67
CA SER A 25 12.24 6.35 -18.55
C SER A 25 12.75 6.27 -17.12
N MET A 26 12.01 6.85 -16.17
CA MET A 26 12.38 6.90 -14.76
C MET A 26 11.86 5.67 -13.98
N PRO A 27 12.46 5.34 -12.82
CA PRO A 27 11.93 4.30 -11.92
C PRO A 27 10.47 4.57 -11.53
N LYS A 28 9.64 3.52 -11.43
CA LYS A 28 8.22 3.62 -11.10
C LYS A 28 7.93 4.54 -9.89
N PRO A 29 8.67 4.47 -8.76
CA PRO A 29 8.41 5.34 -7.62
C PRO A 29 8.55 6.84 -7.92
N LEU A 30 9.31 7.21 -8.95
CA LEU A 30 9.57 8.60 -9.34
C LEU A 30 8.64 9.09 -10.46
N VAL A 31 7.75 8.25 -10.98
CA VAL A 31 6.77 8.65 -12.00
C VAL A 31 5.83 9.70 -11.42
N PRO A 32 5.67 10.87 -12.08
CA PRO A 32 4.80 11.93 -11.57
C PRO A 32 3.32 11.66 -11.88
N VAL A 33 2.46 11.95 -10.92
CA VAL A 33 1.02 12.12 -11.07
C VAL A 33 0.68 13.53 -10.64
N ALA A 34 0.09 14.33 -11.52
CA ALA A 34 -0.17 15.76 -11.29
C ALA A 34 1.09 16.54 -10.80
N GLY A 35 2.26 16.20 -11.34
CA GLY A 35 3.53 16.83 -10.98
C GLY A 35 4.17 16.36 -9.67
N VAL A 36 3.57 15.40 -8.96
CA VAL A 36 4.08 14.83 -7.70
C VAL A 36 4.54 13.39 -7.94
N ALA A 37 5.79 13.05 -7.60
CA ALA A 37 6.29 11.69 -7.71
C ALA A 37 5.44 10.73 -6.86
N LEU A 38 5.16 9.51 -7.34
CA LEU A 38 4.36 8.51 -6.62
C LEU A 38 4.87 8.32 -5.18
N ILE A 39 6.18 8.19 -4.99
CA ILE A 39 6.77 8.03 -3.65
C ILE A 39 6.53 9.25 -2.76
N ASP A 40 6.60 10.47 -3.31
CA ASP A 40 6.33 11.71 -2.57
C ASP A 40 4.87 11.77 -2.13
N GLY A 41 3.95 11.37 -3.01
CA GLY A 41 2.52 11.27 -2.72
C GLY A 41 2.24 10.32 -1.57
N VAL A 42 2.79 9.09 -1.64
CA VAL A 42 2.59 8.09 -0.58
C VAL A 42 3.22 8.52 0.75
N ILE A 43 4.44 9.08 0.76
CA ILE A 43 5.06 9.62 1.98
C ILE A 43 4.22 10.79 2.54
N GLY A 44 3.71 11.65 1.66
CA GLY A 44 2.80 12.74 2.02
C GLY A 44 1.53 12.24 2.69
N ASN A 45 0.94 11.15 2.20
CA ASN A 45 -0.23 10.49 2.76
C ASN A 45 0.04 9.94 4.17
N PHE A 46 1.18 9.28 4.38
CA PHE A 46 1.60 8.84 5.72
C PHE A 46 1.74 10.01 6.69
N ARG A 47 2.37 11.12 6.26
CA ARG A 47 2.49 12.34 7.08
C ARG A 47 1.14 12.94 7.44
N ALA A 48 0.22 13.02 6.48
CA ALA A 48 -1.15 13.51 6.72
C ALA A 48 -1.92 12.65 7.73
N ALA A 49 -1.61 11.35 7.79
CA ALA A 49 -2.13 10.42 8.80
C ALA A 49 -1.38 10.46 10.15
N GLY A 50 -0.36 11.34 10.29
CA GLY A 50 0.44 11.44 11.52
C GLY A 50 1.52 10.37 11.69
N ILE A 51 1.82 9.60 10.63
CA ILE A 51 2.85 8.55 10.63
C ILE A 51 4.14 9.14 10.07
N THR A 52 5.17 9.26 10.91
CA THR A 52 6.45 9.91 10.56
C THR A 52 7.66 8.98 10.58
N SER A 53 7.49 7.73 11.04
CA SER A 53 8.53 6.69 10.99
C SER A 53 8.15 5.66 9.92
N LEU A 54 8.99 5.55 8.88
CA LEU A 54 8.71 4.76 7.68
C LEU A 54 9.84 3.79 7.35
N VAL A 55 9.48 2.63 6.82
CA VAL A 55 10.40 1.69 6.18
C VAL A 55 9.99 1.55 4.71
N ILE A 56 10.90 1.84 3.81
CA ILE A 56 10.67 1.79 2.36
C ILE A 56 11.58 0.74 1.76
N ILE A 57 11.07 -0.13 0.90
CA ILE A 57 11.90 -1.03 0.10
C ILE A 57 11.85 -0.64 -1.37
N VAL A 58 13.02 -0.47 -1.98
CA VAL A 58 13.22 -0.29 -3.43
C VAL A 58 14.11 -1.41 -3.97
N ASN A 59 14.03 -1.70 -5.27
CA ASN A 59 14.98 -2.63 -5.91
C ASN A 59 16.37 -2.00 -6.07
N GLU A 60 17.37 -2.77 -6.47
CA GLU A 60 18.76 -2.28 -6.64
C GLU A 60 18.91 -1.20 -7.72
N GLN A 61 17.99 -1.08 -8.68
CA GLN A 61 17.96 0.04 -9.63
C GLN A 61 17.39 1.32 -9.00
N GLY A 62 16.85 1.23 -7.79
CA GLY A 62 16.18 2.31 -7.07
C GLY A 62 17.10 3.21 -6.23
N HIS A 63 18.45 3.18 -6.44
CA HIS A 63 19.37 4.10 -5.74
C HIS A 63 18.96 5.57 -5.92
N ALA A 64 18.55 5.97 -7.13
CA ALA A 64 18.02 7.31 -7.38
C ALA A 64 16.77 7.63 -6.54
N CYS A 65 15.89 6.65 -6.30
CA CYS A 65 14.74 6.81 -5.43
C CYS A 65 15.15 6.98 -3.96
N ARG A 66 16.13 6.21 -3.47
CA ARG A 66 16.67 6.37 -2.12
C ARG A 66 17.25 7.78 -1.92
N ASP A 67 18.09 8.23 -2.83
CA ASP A 67 18.73 9.53 -2.75
C ASP A 67 17.69 10.67 -2.85
N TRP A 68 16.68 10.49 -3.69
CA TRP A 68 15.51 11.38 -3.78
C TRP A 68 14.79 11.48 -2.44
N VAL A 69 14.43 10.36 -1.82
CA VAL A 69 13.69 10.32 -0.54
C VAL A 69 14.48 11.03 0.56
N HIS A 70 15.77 10.73 0.71
CA HIS A 70 16.60 11.36 1.74
C HIS A 70 16.77 12.87 1.53
N SER A 71 16.89 13.32 0.29
CA SER A 71 16.99 14.76 0.00
C SER A 71 15.67 15.50 0.21
N ARG A 72 14.54 14.85 -0.11
CA ARG A 72 13.21 15.46 -0.08
C ARG A 72 12.58 15.49 1.30
N PHE A 73 12.92 14.50 2.14
CA PHE A 73 12.31 14.29 3.46
C PHE A 73 13.35 14.17 4.59
N PRO A 74 14.29 15.12 4.74
CA PRO A 74 15.40 15.01 5.68
C PRO A 74 14.95 15.01 7.16
N ASN A 75 13.74 15.46 7.44
CA ASN A 75 13.19 15.57 8.80
C ASN A 75 12.26 14.40 9.18
N LEU A 76 12.13 13.39 8.34
CA LEU A 76 11.36 12.18 8.64
C LEU A 76 12.31 11.03 9.02
N ASP A 77 11.85 10.19 9.94
CA ASP A 77 12.54 8.94 10.29
C ASP A 77 12.24 7.89 9.20
N ILE A 78 13.09 7.84 8.16
CA ILE A 78 12.90 6.95 7.01
C ILE A 78 14.09 6.03 6.85
N GLU A 79 13.87 4.73 6.99
CA GLU A 79 14.79 3.67 6.58
C GLU A 79 14.48 3.25 5.13
N VAL A 80 15.47 3.32 4.23
CA VAL A 80 15.31 2.83 2.85
C VAL A 80 16.16 1.58 2.64
N ILE A 81 15.48 0.46 2.38
CA ILE A 81 16.08 -0.82 2.03
C ILE A 81 16.28 -0.84 0.51
N VAL A 82 17.51 -1.03 0.05
CA VAL A 82 17.80 -1.24 -1.37
C VAL A 82 18.09 -2.73 -1.58
N LYS A 83 17.12 -3.46 -2.14
CA LYS A 83 17.20 -4.90 -2.35
C LYS A 83 16.27 -5.34 -3.48
N THR A 84 16.82 -6.01 -4.48
CA THR A 84 16.00 -6.74 -5.45
C THR A 84 15.46 -8.00 -4.80
N THR A 85 14.15 -8.16 -4.81
CA THR A 85 13.44 -9.30 -4.24
C THR A 85 12.86 -10.17 -5.35
N SER A 86 12.72 -11.45 -5.08
CA SER A 86 12.14 -12.41 -6.04
C SER A 86 10.61 -12.25 -6.19
N SER A 87 9.96 -11.55 -5.25
CA SER A 87 8.51 -11.44 -5.22
C SER A 87 8.01 -10.28 -4.35
N SER A 88 6.74 -9.89 -4.53
CA SER A 88 6.10 -8.87 -3.69
C SER A 88 5.92 -9.35 -2.24
N LEU A 89 5.79 -10.65 -1.98
CA LEU A 89 5.76 -11.20 -0.63
C LEU A 89 7.12 -11.09 0.05
N GLU A 90 8.22 -11.31 -0.66
CA GLU A 90 9.55 -11.11 -0.11
C GLU A 90 9.78 -9.63 0.23
N SER A 91 9.41 -8.71 -0.67
CA SER A 91 9.47 -7.27 -0.40
C SER A 91 8.69 -6.88 0.85
N PHE A 92 7.46 -7.39 0.99
CA PHE A 92 6.64 -7.20 2.17
C PHE A 92 7.34 -7.70 3.44
N ARG A 93 7.93 -8.89 3.42
CA ARG A 93 8.60 -9.48 4.57
C ARG A 93 9.82 -8.68 5.02
N GLU A 94 10.59 -8.13 4.08
CA GLU A 94 11.73 -7.26 4.40
C GLU A 94 11.28 -6.01 5.15
N VAL A 95 10.16 -5.42 4.76
CA VAL A 95 9.54 -4.26 5.44
C VAL A 95 8.95 -4.70 6.79
N ALA A 96 8.16 -5.77 6.82
CA ALA A 96 7.44 -6.23 8.00
C ALA A 96 8.36 -6.56 9.18
N ARG A 97 9.54 -7.17 8.92
CA ARG A 97 10.55 -7.48 9.95
C ARG A 97 11.05 -6.24 10.69
N ARG A 98 11.07 -5.07 10.04
CA ARG A 98 11.52 -3.79 10.61
C ARG A 98 10.41 -3.03 11.33
N LEU A 99 9.18 -3.48 11.17
CA LEU A 99 7.97 -2.90 11.79
C LEU A 99 7.46 -3.73 12.98
N ALA A 100 8.31 -4.58 13.56
CA ALA A 100 7.92 -5.44 14.67
C ALA A 100 7.46 -4.65 15.91
N GLY A 101 6.52 -5.20 16.67
CA GLY A 101 6.05 -4.66 17.95
C GLY A 101 4.86 -3.73 17.88
N ASP A 102 4.62 -3.03 16.76
CA ASP A 102 3.53 -2.05 16.62
C ASP A 102 2.53 -2.45 15.53
N ARG A 103 1.35 -1.84 15.55
CA ARG A 103 0.47 -1.88 14.37
C ARG A 103 1.17 -1.15 13.22
N ALA A 104 1.10 -1.69 12.03
CA ALA A 104 1.79 -1.11 10.89
C ALA A 104 0.83 -0.91 9.72
N VAL A 105 0.86 0.30 9.18
CA VAL A 105 0.22 0.61 7.90
C VAL A 105 1.22 0.34 6.78
N ILE A 106 0.83 -0.44 5.79
CA ILE A 106 1.66 -0.79 4.64
C ILE A 106 0.93 -0.37 3.36
N SER A 107 1.64 0.34 2.50
CA SER A 107 1.16 0.76 1.18
C SER A 107 2.09 0.28 0.10
N THR A 108 1.55 -0.07 -1.06
CA THR A 108 2.36 -0.16 -2.27
C THR A 108 2.59 1.25 -2.83
N VAL A 109 3.71 1.47 -3.54
CA VAL A 109 4.10 2.81 -4.02
C VAL A 109 3.21 3.32 -5.15
N ASP A 110 2.53 2.42 -5.83
CA ASP A 110 1.62 2.67 -6.94
C ASP A 110 0.19 3.03 -6.49
N THR A 111 -0.13 2.85 -5.23
CA THR A 111 -1.42 3.23 -4.68
C THR A 111 -1.55 4.75 -4.62
N TRP A 112 -2.26 5.30 -5.58
CA TRP A 112 -2.64 6.71 -5.57
C TRP A 112 -4.02 6.89 -4.94
N CYS A 113 -4.13 7.75 -3.95
CA CYS A 113 -5.36 8.25 -3.36
C CYS A 113 -5.13 9.64 -2.75
N ARG A 114 -6.21 10.35 -2.39
CA ARG A 114 -6.09 11.63 -1.71
C ARG A 114 -5.57 11.46 -0.29
N ALA A 115 -4.79 12.41 0.19
CA ALA A 115 -4.23 12.39 1.55
C ALA A 115 -5.31 12.34 2.64
N GLY A 116 -6.45 13.00 2.42
CA GLY A 116 -7.60 12.97 3.33
C GLY A 116 -8.23 11.59 3.46
N ASP A 117 -8.34 10.86 2.34
CA ASP A 117 -8.90 9.50 2.28
C ASP A 117 -7.96 8.50 2.95
N PHE A 118 -6.66 8.60 2.66
CA PHE A 118 -5.63 7.80 3.34
C PHE A 118 -5.68 8.00 4.87
N ALA A 119 -5.70 9.26 5.33
CA ALA A 119 -5.79 9.58 6.74
C ALA A 119 -7.12 9.11 7.35
N GLY A 120 -8.21 9.17 6.59
CA GLY A 120 -9.53 8.60 6.95
C GLY A 120 -9.45 7.10 7.18
N PHE A 121 -8.86 6.38 6.23
CA PHE A 121 -8.60 4.94 6.35
C PHE A 121 -7.79 4.61 7.62
N VAL A 122 -6.67 5.28 7.83
CA VAL A 122 -5.82 5.02 9.02
C VAL A 122 -6.59 5.24 10.31
N ARG A 123 -7.36 6.33 10.41
CA ARG A 123 -8.19 6.59 11.60
C ARG A 123 -9.26 5.52 11.81
N ALA A 124 -9.93 5.07 10.76
CA ALA A 124 -10.94 4.01 10.83
C ALA A 124 -10.31 2.67 11.23
N ALA A 125 -9.20 2.31 10.59
CA ALA A 125 -8.47 1.09 10.85
C ALA A 125 -7.93 1.01 12.29
N LEU A 126 -7.45 2.12 12.84
CA LEU A 126 -6.96 2.17 14.23
C LEU A 126 -8.08 2.00 15.28
N ARG A 127 -9.35 2.20 14.91
CA ARG A 127 -10.49 1.93 15.79
C ARG A 127 -10.89 0.45 15.84
N ARG A 128 -10.46 -0.35 14.86
CA ARG A 128 -10.70 -1.81 14.89
C ARG A 128 -9.90 -2.47 16.01
N PRO A 129 -10.28 -3.68 16.47
CA PRO A 129 -9.54 -4.42 17.48
C PRO A 129 -8.02 -4.48 17.19
N ALA A 130 -7.19 -4.47 18.22
CA ALA A 130 -5.74 -4.39 18.06
C ALA A 130 -5.14 -5.61 17.37
N ASP A 131 -5.76 -6.75 17.50
CA ASP A 131 -5.42 -8.04 16.87
C ASP A 131 -6.00 -8.21 15.46
N ALA A 132 -6.83 -7.28 15.00
CA ALA A 132 -7.41 -7.34 13.67
C ALA A 132 -6.53 -6.61 12.63
N SER A 133 -6.56 -7.14 11.42
CA SER A 133 -6.02 -6.51 10.23
C SER A 133 -7.11 -5.77 9.45
N VAL A 134 -6.74 -4.74 8.69
CA VAL A 134 -7.69 -3.93 7.91
C VAL A 134 -7.16 -3.73 6.49
N LEU A 135 -8.02 -3.97 5.51
CA LEU A 135 -7.75 -3.69 4.10
C LEU A 135 -8.44 -2.38 3.70
N ALA A 136 -7.76 -1.53 2.97
CA ALA A 136 -8.45 -0.57 2.13
C ALA A 136 -9.04 -1.30 0.92
N VAL A 137 -10.30 -1.03 0.64
CA VAL A 137 -11.01 -1.56 -0.54
C VAL A 137 -11.67 -0.41 -1.30
N THR A 138 -11.89 -0.61 -2.59
CA THR A 138 -12.54 0.39 -3.44
C THR A 138 -13.56 -0.26 -4.37
N PRO A 139 -14.70 0.40 -4.65
CA PRO A 139 -15.61 -0.02 -5.71
C PRO A 139 -15.07 0.32 -7.11
N LEU A 140 -14.05 1.19 -7.22
CA LEU A 140 -13.44 1.59 -8.49
C LEU A 140 -12.55 0.46 -9.04
N VAL A 141 -13.02 -0.22 -10.07
CA VAL A 141 -12.29 -1.32 -10.74
C VAL A 141 -11.58 -0.76 -11.96
N ALA A 142 -10.32 -0.37 -11.81
CA ALA A 142 -9.46 0.14 -12.88
C ALA A 142 -8.42 -0.90 -13.36
N ASP A 143 -8.13 -1.93 -12.56
CA ASP A 143 -7.15 -2.98 -12.87
C ASP A 143 -7.76 -4.03 -13.83
N GLU A 144 -6.97 -4.52 -14.78
CA GLU A 144 -7.32 -5.63 -15.67
C GLU A 144 -7.39 -6.99 -14.94
N ARG A 145 -6.74 -7.11 -13.80
CA ARG A 145 -6.70 -8.30 -12.94
C ARG A 145 -7.01 -7.93 -11.50
N PRO A 146 -8.22 -7.46 -11.23
CA PRO A 146 -8.60 -6.99 -9.91
C PRO A 146 -8.50 -8.12 -8.88
N LEU A 147 -8.04 -7.78 -7.69
CA LEU A 147 -8.11 -8.69 -6.56
C LEU A 147 -9.41 -8.41 -5.81
N TRP A 148 -10.42 -9.21 -6.11
CA TRP A 148 -11.74 -9.08 -5.55
C TRP A 148 -11.76 -9.35 -4.05
N VAL A 149 -12.66 -8.66 -3.34
CA VAL A 149 -12.90 -8.82 -1.91
C VAL A 149 -14.39 -8.94 -1.67
N ASP A 150 -14.78 -9.99 -0.96
CA ASP A 150 -16.15 -10.15 -0.45
C ASP A 150 -16.19 -9.57 0.96
N VAL A 151 -17.03 -8.55 1.12
CA VAL A 151 -17.23 -7.86 2.40
C VAL A 151 -18.61 -8.23 2.95
N GLY A 152 -18.61 -8.78 4.15
CA GLY A 152 -19.80 -9.16 4.90
C GLY A 152 -20.26 -8.06 5.87
N PRO A 153 -21.15 -8.43 6.81
CA PRO A 153 -21.66 -7.53 7.84
C PRO A 153 -20.51 -6.86 8.62
N GLU A 154 -20.75 -5.64 9.08
CA GLU A 154 -19.81 -4.84 9.89
C GLU A 154 -18.45 -4.60 9.24
N GLY A 155 -18.35 -4.79 7.91
CA GLY A 155 -17.11 -4.66 7.16
C GLY A 155 -16.18 -5.86 7.29
N ARG A 156 -16.63 -7.01 7.77
CA ARG A 156 -15.81 -8.22 7.87
C ARG A 156 -15.41 -8.71 6.47
N VAL A 157 -14.13 -8.93 6.23
CA VAL A 157 -13.66 -9.58 5.01
C VAL A 157 -13.93 -11.07 5.10
N LEU A 158 -14.72 -11.58 4.16
CA LEU A 158 -15.09 -12.99 4.09
C LEU A 158 -14.16 -13.78 3.19
N ARG A 159 -13.69 -13.13 2.11
CA ARG A 159 -12.79 -13.75 1.14
C ARG A 159 -11.99 -12.68 0.40
N ILE A 160 -10.76 -13.03 0.02
CA ILE A 160 -9.92 -12.29 -0.91
C ILE A 160 -9.63 -13.19 -2.11
N GLY A 161 -9.85 -12.69 -3.31
CA GLY A 161 -9.73 -13.44 -4.57
C GLY A 161 -11.06 -13.95 -5.08
N GLY A 162 -11.01 -14.82 -6.10
CA GLY A 162 -12.19 -15.32 -6.79
C GLY A 162 -12.49 -14.56 -8.09
N PRO A 163 -13.55 -15.00 -8.83
CA PRO A 163 -13.85 -14.46 -10.17
C PRO A 163 -14.61 -13.12 -10.14
N ALA A 164 -15.21 -12.77 -8.99
CA ALA A 164 -15.97 -11.54 -8.78
C ALA A 164 -16.08 -11.24 -7.29
N GLY A 165 -16.43 -10.00 -6.96
CA GLY A 165 -16.66 -9.54 -5.59
C GLY A 165 -17.35 -8.17 -5.59
N THR A 166 -17.59 -7.60 -4.42
CA THR A 166 -18.24 -6.28 -4.28
C THR A 166 -17.24 -5.13 -4.38
N HIS A 167 -15.97 -5.40 -4.03
CA HIS A 167 -14.88 -4.44 -3.99
C HIS A 167 -13.60 -5.08 -4.51
N VAL A 168 -12.59 -4.26 -4.73
CA VAL A 168 -11.21 -4.70 -5.00
C VAL A 168 -10.26 -4.14 -3.95
N THR A 169 -9.13 -4.80 -3.72
CA THR A 169 -8.09 -4.27 -2.80
C THR A 169 -7.49 -2.98 -3.37
N ALA A 170 -7.18 -2.05 -2.48
CA ALA A 170 -6.65 -0.73 -2.81
C ALA A 170 -5.16 -0.55 -2.48
N GLY A 171 -4.39 -1.64 -2.36
CA GLY A 171 -2.93 -1.56 -2.13
C GLY A 171 -2.51 -0.96 -0.78
N LEU A 172 -3.43 -0.76 0.15
CA LEU A 172 -3.20 -0.16 1.45
C LEU A 172 -3.75 -1.06 2.56
N TYR A 173 -2.94 -1.34 3.57
CA TYR A 173 -3.24 -2.33 4.61
C TYR A 173 -2.79 -1.83 5.98
N LEU A 174 -3.59 -2.04 7.03
CA LEU A 174 -3.12 -2.04 8.41
C LEU A 174 -3.10 -3.49 8.87
N LEU A 175 -1.91 -4.05 9.12
CA LEU A 175 -1.76 -5.45 9.48
C LEU A 175 -1.41 -5.60 10.97
N SER A 176 -2.08 -6.55 11.62
CA SER A 176 -1.76 -6.99 12.98
C SER A 176 -0.32 -7.52 13.05
N GLU A 177 0.26 -7.58 14.24
CA GLU A 177 1.58 -8.20 14.42
C GLU A 177 1.53 -9.69 14.06
N GLY A 178 0.46 -10.38 14.45
CA GLY A 178 0.25 -11.79 14.11
C GLY A 178 0.23 -12.02 12.60
N ALA A 179 -0.54 -11.21 11.85
CA ALA A 179 -0.58 -11.29 10.40
C ALA A 179 0.79 -11.06 9.75
N ARG A 180 1.56 -10.07 10.24
CA ARG A 180 2.91 -9.78 9.71
C ARG A 180 3.94 -10.85 10.02
N ALA A 181 3.81 -11.53 11.16
CA ALA A 181 4.70 -12.59 11.62
C ALA A 181 4.34 -13.97 11.06
N ALA A 182 3.15 -14.14 10.47
CA ALA A 182 2.65 -15.41 9.98
C ALA A 182 3.56 -16.00 8.90
N VAL A 183 3.73 -17.33 8.94
CA VAL A 183 4.58 -18.07 8.01
C VAL A 183 3.68 -18.89 7.08
N PRO A 184 3.43 -18.42 5.85
CA PRO A 184 2.63 -19.16 4.87
C PRO A 184 3.41 -20.32 4.26
N PRO A 185 2.73 -21.23 3.56
CA PRO A 185 3.36 -22.14 2.60
C PRO A 185 4.11 -21.34 1.51
N PRO A 186 4.85 -21.97 0.60
CA PRO A 186 5.54 -21.28 -0.48
C PRO A 186 4.57 -20.48 -1.35
N LEU A 187 4.48 -19.15 -1.12
CA LEU A 187 3.70 -18.19 -1.87
C LEU A 187 4.62 -17.14 -2.47
N GLY A 188 4.32 -16.71 -3.71
CA GLY A 188 5.14 -15.72 -4.41
C GLY A 188 4.60 -14.28 -4.30
N ARG A 189 3.31 -14.08 -4.06
CA ARG A 189 2.69 -12.76 -4.12
C ARG A 189 2.10 -12.33 -2.79
N LEU A 190 2.21 -11.05 -2.48
CA LEU A 190 1.56 -10.48 -1.29
C LEU A 190 0.03 -10.71 -1.31
N ARG A 191 -0.60 -10.60 -2.49
CA ARG A 191 -2.05 -10.85 -2.64
C ARG A 191 -2.45 -12.28 -2.22
N ASP A 192 -1.64 -13.27 -2.58
CA ASP A 192 -1.90 -14.67 -2.24
C ASP A 192 -1.72 -14.90 -0.72
N PHE A 193 -0.77 -14.18 -0.12
CA PHE A 193 -0.55 -14.20 1.32
C PHE A 193 -1.73 -13.59 2.10
N LEU A 194 -2.27 -12.46 1.64
CA LEU A 194 -3.44 -11.85 2.26
C LEU A 194 -4.67 -12.76 2.17
N ALA A 195 -4.89 -13.40 1.01
CA ALA A 195 -5.96 -14.38 0.84
C ALA A 195 -5.78 -15.57 1.80
N TRP A 196 -4.58 -16.12 1.86
CA TRP A 196 -4.25 -17.20 2.77
C TRP A 196 -4.50 -16.84 4.25
N LEU A 197 -4.15 -15.62 4.69
CA LEU A 197 -4.42 -15.17 6.07
C LEU A 197 -5.92 -15.18 6.38
N VAL A 198 -6.76 -14.70 5.46
CA VAL A 198 -8.23 -14.73 5.61
C VAL A 198 -8.72 -16.17 5.68
N ASP A 199 -8.22 -17.07 4.83
CA ASP A 199 -8.57 -18.49 4.83
C ASP A 199 -8.12 -19.19 6.13
N GLN A 200 -7.06 -18.71 6.79
CA GLN A 200 -6.64 -19.20 8.11
C GLN A 200 -7.44 -18.63 9.28
N GLY A 201 -8.42 -17.76 9.01
CA GLY A 201 -9.28 -17.15 10.02
C GLY A 201 -8.70 -15.90 10.69
N GLU A 202 -7.60 -15.33 10.16
CA GLU A 202 -7.12 -14.02 10.63
C GLU A 202 -8.25 -12.99 10.52
N PRO A 203 -8.52 -12.20 11.57
CA PRO A 203 -9.60 -11.23 11.56
C PRO A 203 -9.25 -10.04 10.65
N PHE A 204 -9.86 -10.00 9.47
CA PHE A 204 -9.74 -8.87 8.54
C PHE A 204 -11.05 -8.06 8.47
N TYR A 205 -10.90 -6.74 8.41
CA TYR A 205 -11.97 -5.79 8.12
C TYR A 205 -11.64 -4.98 6.88
N ALA A 206 -12.66 -4.55 6.17
CA ALA A 206 -12.56 -3.66 5.02
C ALA A 206 -12.95 -2.24 5.43
N GLU A 207 -12.19 -1.24 4.96
CA GLU A 207 -12.56 0.16 5.01
C GLU A 207 -12.52 0.71 3.58
N THR A 208 -13.62 1.32 3.15
CA THR A 208 -13.78 1.77 1.76
C THR A 208 -13.10 3.11 1.52
N ILE A 209 -12.35 3.21 0.43
CA ILE A 209 -11.87 4.45 -0.18
C ILE A 209 -12.46 4.49 -1.59
N GLU A 210 -13.22 5.54 -1.91
CA GLU A 210 -13.94 5.63 -3.20
C GLU A 210 -12.98 5.76 -4.38
N ASP A 211 -12.02 6.66 -4.29
CA ASP A 211 -11.08 6.99 -5.37
C ASP A 211 -9.67 6.47 -5.04
N VAL A 212 -9.35 5.28 -5.52
CA VAL A 212 -7.99 4.72 -5.46
C VAL A 212 -7.61 4.20 -6.84
N VAL A 213 -6.40 4.50 -7.27
CA VAL A 213 -5.84 4.04 -8.54
C VAL A 213 -4.51 3.33 -8.29
N ASP A 214 -4.38 2.11 -8.78
CA ASP A 214 -3.12 1.39 -8.87
C ASP A 214 -2.40 1.81 -10.17
N VAL A 215 -1.36 2.64 -10.04
CA VAL A 215 -0.68 3.29 -11.16
C VAL A 215 0.37 2.36 -11.77
N ASP A 216 -0.04 1.57 -12.75
CA ASP A 216 0.80 0.58 -13.42
C ASP A 216 1.11 0.92 -14.90
N LYS A 217 0.30 1.73 -15.55
CA LYS A 217 0.43 2.12 -16.95
C LYS A 217 0.03 3.59 -17.16
N LYS A 218 0.29 4.13 -18.35
CA LYS A 218 0.02 5.55 -18.65
C LYS A 218 -1.45 5.95 -18.50
N SER A 219 -2.38 5.05 -18.81
CA SER A 219 -3.82 5.33 -18.60
C SER A 219 -4.18 5.54 -17.13
N ASP A 220 -3.49 4.85 -16.22
CA ASP A 220 -3.73 4.96 -14.78
C ASP A 220 -3.20 6.32 -14.27
N VAL A 221 -2.05 6.78 -14.81
CA VAL A 221 -1.55 8.13 -14.53
C VAL A 221 -2.60 9.19 -14.94
N VAL A 222 -3.17 9.06 -16.14
CA VAL A 222 -4.21 9.98 -16.63
C VAL A 222 -5.46 9.95 -15.75
N LEU A 223 -5.89 8.75 -15.32
CA LEU A 223 -7.03 8.58 -14.43
C LEU A 223 -6.76 9.24 -13.06
N ALA A 224 -5.61 8.96 -12.45
CA ALA A 224 -5.23 9.54 -11.16
C ALA A 224 -5.13 11.07 -11.23
N GLU A 225 -4.59 11.63 -12.34
CA GLU A 225 -4.57 13.08 -12.57
C GLU A 225 -5.96 13.68 -12.74
N ALA A 226 -6.89 12.97 -13.40
CA ALA A 226 -8.27 13.43 -13.53
C ALA A 226 -8.97 13.48 -12.17
N LEU A 227 -8.77 12.45 -11.33
CA LEU A 227 -9.30 12.42 -9.96
C LEU A 227 -8.66 13.48 -9.06
N ALA A 228 -7.36 13.76 -9.22
CA ALA A 228 -6.68 14.83 -8.48
C ALA A 228 -7.32 16.19 -8.76
N ARG A 229 -7.63 16.51 -10.02
CA ARG A 229 -8.29 17.78 -10.42
C ARG A 229 -9.76 17.86 -10.00
N GLY A 230 -10.46 16.74 -9.91
CA GLY A 230 -11.90 16.70 -9.56
C GLY A 230 -12.20 16.93 -8.08
N GLY A 231 -11.21 16.87 -7.20
CA GLY A 231 -11.33 17.04 -5.75
C GLY A 231 -11.34 18.50 -5.24
N ASP A 232 -11.14 19.47 -6.11
CA ASP A 232 -11.15 20.91 -5.77
C ASP A 232 -12.55 21.56 -5.90
N ARG A 233 -13.64 20.77 -5.86
CA ARG A 233 -15.02 21.29 -5.91
C ARG A 233 -15.73 21.16 -4.58
#